data_ee470d8a813f2142b1f1fcd730f9a711
#
_entry.id   ee470d8a813f2142b1f1fcd730f9a711
#
_cell.length_a   1.000
_cell.length_b   1.000
_cell.length_c   1.000
_cell.angle_alpha   90.00
_cell.angle_beta   90.00
_cell.angle_gamma   90.00
#
_symmetry.space_group_name_H-M   'P 1'
#
loop_
_entity.id
_entity.type
_entity.pdbx_description
1 polymer ?
#
loop_
_entity_poly.entity_id
_entity_poly.type
_entity_poly.pdbx_seq_one_letter_code
_entity_poly.pdbx_strand_id
1 'polypeptide(L)'
;MEPDFIVIGSGPAGCAVASRLSEDPRHHVLLLEAGPGQRQGLLGSNAALAALVYGTRPSAYNWGFDSLPDPGLNGRISYNPLGRGLGGGTTLNTLMYMRGNPLDYDGWAQAGNPGWGWSDVLPYFKKSENNQTFSAPGDPYHGQGGPVWVEELRTDNPWHATLRQACQEAGWPYNPDLNGAAQDGFRPTQVMMKGGERHHAGQAYILPHLGQRPNLQLQCDSPVTRVLFEGQRAVGVEVLQGGTKRQIRARKEVIVSSGGLLSAKLLQLSGVGDGALLQRMGLPTVAHLPAVGQHLQDHVDVILGHHIPGDPHLVGISPTGALNLWRAMRRWRQERRGMCTTNFAEVTGFMRLATNAPVPDIQYEFVVALAMDHGRDVYAKHGLSTHVLLLHPKSRGSVQIASPRWEDAPAIDYRYFSHPDDLATMVEGVRRVLQVYDTPTMRSRVKADLRTAHCRSDEDYAQFCRNVAGTNYHPTSSCRMGPDAATSVVDARLRVHGLQGLRVIDSSIFPTIPGGNTTAPSYMVGEKGAALLREDWQ
;
A
#
# COMPACT_ATOMS: atom_id res chain seq x y z
N MET A 1 -29.61 13.87 9.94
CA MET A 1 -28.89 15.19 9.90
C MET A 1 -27.89 15.09 8.75
N GLU A 2 -27.79 16.12 7.91
CA GLU A 2 -26.79 16.14 6.84
C GLU A 2 -25.37 16.26 7.45
N PRO A 3 -24.39 15.42 7.04
CA PRO A 3 -23.02 15.54 7.52
C PRO A 3 -22.36 16.83 7.04
N ASP A 4 -21.38 17.33 7.80
CA ASP A 4 -20.49 18.38 7.35
C ASP A 4 -19.51 17.86 6.32
N PHE A 5 -18.92 16.70 6.61
CA PHE A 5 -17.93 16.04 5.78
C PHE A 5 -18.38 14.63 5.41
N ILE A 6 -18.25 14.29 4.12
CA ILE A 6 -18.39 12.94 3.62
C ILE A 6 -16.99 12.45 3.21
N VAL A 7 -16.50 11.39 3.85
CA VAL A 7 -15.25 10.72 3.52
C VAL A 7 -15.56 9.43 2.77
N ILE A 8 -15.02 9.27 1.57
CA ILE A 8 -15.29 8.14 0.67
C ILE A 8 -14.10 7.19 0.68
N GLY A 9 -14.27 6.02 1.26
CA GLY A 9 -13.26 4.99 1.43
C GLY A 9 -12.65 4.98 2.83
N SER A 10 -12.63 3.80 3.44
CA SER A 10 -12.13 3.55 4.79
C SER A 10 -10.73 2.92 4.80
N GLY A 11 -9.89 3.26 3.82
CA GLY A 11 -8.47 2.93 3.81
C GLY A 11 -7.68 3.73 4.88
N PRO A 12 -6.34 3.60 4.93
CA PRO A 12 -5.50 4.28 5.91
C PRO A 12 -5.77 5.78 6.03
N ALA A 13 -5.78 6.49 4.90
CA ALA A 13 -5.98 7.94 4.89
C ALA A 13 -7.42 8.32 5.28
N GLY A 14 -8.45 7.66 4.70
CA GLY A 14 -9.84 7.97 5.00
C GLY A 14 -10.22 7.71 6.46
N CYS A 15 -9.70 6.63 7.06
CA CYS A 15 -9.87 6.36 8.49
C CYS A 15 -9.22 7.46 9.35
N ALA A 16 -8.01 7.90 9.01
CA ALA A 16 -7.33 8.97 9.72
C ALA A 16 -8.09 10.30 9.60
N VAL A 17 -8.51 10.69 8.40
CA VAL A 17 -9.32 11.91 8.16
C VAL A 17 -10.62 11.88 8.97
N ALA A 18 -11.41 10.82 8.86
CA ALA A 18 -12.70 10.73 9.54
C ALA A 18 -12.54 10.76 11.07
N SER A 19 -11.55 10.06 11.60
CA SER A 19 -11.25 10.06 13.04
C SER A 19 -10.84 11.44 13.53
N ARG A 20 -9.91 12.12 12.82
CA ARG A 20 -9.39 13.42 13.25
C ARG A 20 -10.41 14.55 13.11
N LEU A 21 -11.23 14.54 12.07
CA LEU A 21 -12.31 15.53 11.93
C LEU A 21 -13.36 15.40 13.02
N SER A 22 -13.70 14.16 13.40
CA SER A 22 -14.70 13.90 14.46
C SER A 22 -14.21 14.16 15.88
N GLU A 23 -12.94 14.53 16.10
CA GLU A 23 -12.45 15.03 17.39
C GLU A 23 -13.13 16.34 17.81
N ASP A 24 -13.52 17.16 16.84
CA ASP A 24 -14.34 18.35 17.09
C ASP A 24 -15.83 17.94 17.02
N PRO A 25 -16.59 18.03 18.12
CA PRO A 25 -18.00 17.64 18.15
C PRO A 25 -18.91 18.50 17.26
N ARG A 26 -18.45 19.67 16.81
CA ARG A 26 -19.16 20.53 15.85
C ARG A 26 -19.18 19.96 14.44
N HIS A 27 -18.25 19.04 14.11
CA HIS A 27 -18.11 18.45 12.79
C HIS A 27 -18.80 17.09 12.72
N HIS A 28 -19.90 16.99 11.99
CA HIS A 28 -20.54 15.72 11.69
C HIS A 28 -19.85 15.05 10.49
N VAL A 29 -19.27 13.87 10.70
CA VAL A 29 -18.48 13.13 9.72
C VAL A 29 -19.17 11.83 9.37
N LEU A 30 -19.41 11.62 8.06
CA LEU A 30 -19.89 10.36 7.51
C LEU A 30 -18.75 9.69 6.73
N LEU A 31 -18.33 8.51 7.19
CA LEU A 31 -17.38 7.65 6.50
C LEU A 31 -18.15 6.58 5.72
N LEU A 32 -18.00 6.57 4.39
CA LEU A 32 -18.62 5.61 3.47
C LEU A 32 -17.60 4.58 3.01
N GLU A 33 -17.95 3.30 3.11
CA GLU A 33 -17.14 2.18 2.67
C GLU A 33 -17.92 1.27 1.72
N ALA A 34 -17.29 0.93 0.58
CA ALA A 34 -17.92 0.10 -0.44
C ALA A 34 -18.08 -1.36 -0.06
N GLY A 35 -17.18 -1.84 0.79
CA GLY A 35 -17.19 -3.22 1.26
C GLY A 35 -17.77 -3.40 2.65
N PRO A 36 -17.71 -4.62 3.18
CA PRO A 36 -18.28 -4.94 4.49
C PRO A 36 -17.49 -4.31 5.65
N GLY A 37 -18.13 -4.29 6.82
CA GLY A 37 -17.53 -3.83 8.08
C GLY A 37 -16.39 -4.73 8.57
N GLN A 38 -16.10 -4.63 9.87
CA GLN A 38 -15.02 -5.40 10.48
C GLN A 38 -15.22 -6.90 10.30
N ARG A 39 -14.16 -7.58 9.83
CA ARG A 39 -14.09 -9.04 9.88
C ARG A 39 -13.90 -9.50 11.31
N GLN A 40 -14.69 -10.49 11.70
CA GLN A 40 -14.52 -11.15 12.99
C GLN A 40 -13.82 -12.50 12.84
N GLY A 41 -13.28 -13.00 13.95
CA GLY A 41 -12.66 -14.31 14.03
C GLY A 41 -11.25 -14.38 13.42
N LEU A 42 -10.80 -15.61 13.21
CA LEU A 42 -9.42 -15.94 12.83
C LEU A 42 -8.94 -15.25 11.56
N LEU A 43 -9.78 -15.15 10.55
CA LEU A 43 -9.44 -14.52 9.27
C LEU A 43 -9.32 -12.98 9.37
N GLY A 44 -9.92 -12.36 10.39
CA GLY A 44 -9.77 -10.94 10.67
C GLY A 44 -8.51 -10.62 11.48
N SER A 45 -8.13 -11.52 12.38
CA SER A 45 -7.02 -11.31 13.32
C SER A 45 -5.68 -11.80 12.80
N ASN A 46 -5.65 -12.90 12.03
CA ASN A 46 -4.41 -13.51 11.56
C ASN A 46 -3.92 -12.86 10.27
N ALA A 47 -2.71 -12.31 10.30
CA ALA A 47 -2.13 -11.58 9.18
C ALA A 47 -1.95 -12.47 7.94
N ALA A 48 -1.37 -13.65 8.11
CA ALA A 48 -1.06 -14.57 7.04
C ALA A 48 -2.31 -15.13 6.37
N LEU A 49 -3.28 -15.61 7.16
CA LEU A 49 -4.51 -16.19 6.62
C LEU A 49 -5.34 -15.16 5.85
N ALA A 50 -5.40 -13.92 6.32
CA ALA A 50 -6.12 -12.87 5.60
C ALA A 50 -5.52 -12.62 4.21
N ALA A 51 -4.19 -12.51 4.11
CA ALA A 51 -3.50 -12.32 2.84
C ALA A 51 -3.71 -13.52 1.88
N LEU A 52 -3.53 -14.75 2.35
CA LEU A 52 -3.70 -15.95 1.53
C LEU A 52 -5.13 -16.20 1.06
N VAL A 53 -6.11 -16.01 1.95
CA VAL A 53 -7.50 -16.36 1.61
C VAL A 53 -8.16 -15.30 0.74
N TYR A 54 -7.88 -14.03 1.00
CA TYR A 54 -8.57 -12.94 0.31
C TYR A 54 -7.71 -12.23 -0.74
N GLY A 55 -6.37 -12.31 -0.64
CA GLY A 55 -5.48 -11.63 -1.59
C GLY A 55 -5.42 -12.28 -2.97
N THR A 56 -5.75 -13.57 -3.10
CA THR A 56 -5.51 -14.35 -4.32
C THR A 56 -6.60 -14.27 -5.38
N ARG A 57 -7.79 -13.77 -5.06
CA ARG A 57 -8.93 -13.64 -5.99
C ARG A 57 -9.94 -12.59 -5.54
N PRO A 58 -10.78 -12.07 -6.47
CA PRO A 58 -11.88 -11.17 -6.12
C PRO A 58 -12.83 -11.79 -5.08
N SER A 59 -13.32 -10.96 -4.17
CA SER A 59 -14.25 -11.36 -3.10
C SER A 59 -14.98 -10.15 -2.54
N ALA A 60 -15.86 -10.35 -1.56
CA ALA A 60 -16.47 -9.23 -0.82
C ALA A 60 -15.42 -8.32 -0.16
N TYR A 61 -14.19 -8.82 0.08
CA TYR A 61 -13.10 -8.13 0.76
C TYR A 61 -11.94 -7.72 -0.16
N ASN A 62 -12.01 -8.06 -1.44
CA ASN A 62 -10.96 -7.77 -2.40
C ASN A 62 -11.58 -7.46 -3.77
N TRP A 63 -11.30 -6.27 -4.31
CA TRP A 63 -11.73 -5.91 -5.65
C TRP A 63 -11.14 -6.82 -6.71
N GLY A 64 -9.82 -7.12 -6.62
CA GLY A 64 -9.13 -8.07 -7.49
C GLY A 64 -9.21 -7.69 -8.95
N PHE A 65 -8.64 -6.56 -9.33
CA PHE A 65 -8.61 -6.10 -10.71
C PHE A 65 -7.46 -6.71 -11.50
N ASP A 66 -7.66 -6.90 -12.79
CA ASP A 66 -6.61 -7.20 -13.75
C ASP A 66 -6.16 -5.91 -14.45
N SER A 67 -4.85 -5.79 -14.73
CA SER A 67 -4.33 -4.72 -15.58
C SER A 67 -4.66 -4.99 -17.06
N LEU A 68 -4.44 -4.00 -17.91
CA LEU A 68 -4.31 -4.24 -19.34
C LEU A 68 -3.06 -5.09 -19.62
N PRO A 69 -2.99 -5.79 -20.77
CA PRO A 69 -1.75 -6.43 -21.22
C PRO A 69 -0.60 -5.41 -21.28
N ASP A 70 0.51 -5.70 -20.60
CA ASP A 70 1.64 -4.76 -20.51
C ASP A 70 2.78 -5.17 -21.48
N PRO A 71 3.11 -4.32 -22.46
CA PRO A 71 4.21 -4.61 -23.40
C PRO A 71 5.56 -4.81 -22.69
N GLY A 72 5.82 -4.10 -21.58
CA GLY A 72 7.03 -4.25 -20.78
C GLY A 72 7.13 -5.61 -20.09
N LEU A 73 6.03 -6.31 -19.94
CA LEU A 73 5.91 -7.65 -19.37
C LEU A 73 5.59 -8.72 -20.44
N ASN A 74 6.03 -8.53 -21.67
CA ASN A 74 5.76 -9.45 -22.79
C ASN A 74 4.24 -9.70 -23.02
N GLY A 75 3.41 -8.68 -22.81
CA GLY A 75 1.95 -8.75 -22.97
C GLY A 75 1.21 -9.44 -21.81
N ARG A 76 1.89 -9.73 -20.69
CA ARG A 76 1.21 -10.32 -19.51
C ARG A 76 0.29 -9.32 -18.82
N ILE A 77 -0.72 -9.86 -18.17
CA ILE A 77 -1.67 -9.15 -17.32
C ILE A 77 -1.21 -9.31 -15.86
N SER A 78 -1.17 -8.21 -15.11
CA SER A 78 -0.89 -8.21 -13.68
C SER A 78 -2.19 -8.23 -12.88
N TYR A 79 -2.31 -9.16 -11.95
CA TYR A 79 -3.42 -9.18 -11.00
C TYR A 79 -3.17 -8.20 -9.85
N ASN A 80 -4.18 -7.39 -9.52
CA ASN A 80 -4.11 -6.35 -8.51
C ASN A 80 -5.10 -6.63 -7.36
N PRO A 81 -4.68 -7.29 -6.28
CA PRO A 81 -5.49 -7.36 -5.08
C PRO A 81 -5.61 -5.95 -4.47
N LEU A 82 -6.82 -5.55 -4.21
CA LEU A 82 -7.12 -4.23 -3.64
C LEU A 82 -8.18 -4.39 -2.54
N GLY A 83 -7.81 -4.03 -1.31
CA GLY A 83 -8.67 -4.23 -0.15
C GLY A 83 -10.01 -3.51 -0.27
N ARG A 84 -11.09 -4.23 0.05
CA ARG A 84 -12.47 -3.76 0.10
C ARG A 84 -13.03 -4.06 1.49
N GLY A 85 -13.58 -3.04 2.16
CA GLY A 85 -14.09 -3.12 3.53
C GLY A 85 -13.34 -2.24 4.52
N LEU A 86 -13.83 -2.18 5.75
CA LEU A 86 -13.30 -1.31 6.80
C LEU A 86 -11.81 -1.56 7.05
N GLY A 87 -10.99 -0.58 6.72
CA GLY A 87 -9.53 -0.63 6.77
C GLY A 87 -8.87 -0.68 5.38
N GLY A 88 -9.63 -0.88 4.29
CA GLY A 88 -9.12 -0.92 2.93
C GLY A 88 -7.97 -1.91 2.75
N GLY A 89 -6.87 -1.49 2.09
CA GLY A 89 -5.69 -2.33 1.83
C GLY A 89 -5.04 -2.92 3.08
N THR A 90 -5.16 -2.26 4.26
CA THR A 90 -4.60 -2.77 5.52
C THR A 90 -5.29 -4.04 6.03
N THR A 91 -6.39 -4.45 5.43
CA THR A 91 -7.06 -5.72 5.74
C THR A 91 -6.47 -6.91 4.99
N LEU A 92 -5.67 -6.67 3.94
CA LEU A 92 -5.10 -7.70 3.07
C LEU A 92 -3.58 -7.73 3.07
N ASN A 93 -2.91 -6.59 3.26
CA ASN A 93 -1.47 -6.42 3.12
C ASN A 93 -0.67 -7.20 4.18
N THR A 94 0.64 -7.24 4.00
CA THR A 94 1.60 -7.87 4.91
C THR A 94 1.95 -7.01 6.13
N LEU A 95 1.27 -5.89 6.35
CA LEU A 95 1.38 -5.01 7.53
C LEU A 95 2.77 -4.41 7.78
N MET A 96 3.65 -4.38 6.81
CA MET A 96 4.97 -3.77 6.94
C MET A 96 4.84 -2.26 7.23
N TYR A 97 5.61 -1.77 8.19
CA TYR A 97 5.66 -0.34 8.52
C TYR A 97 6.93 0.29 7.98
N MET A 98 6.81 0.98 6.84
CA MET A 98 7.89 1.69 6.16
C MET A 98 7.42 3.09 5.79
N ARG A 99 8.30 4.09 5.99
CA ARG A 99 7.95 5.50 5.75
C ARG A 99 8.42 6.02 4.40
N GLY A 100 9.36 5.34 3.76
CA GLY A 100 10.12 5.88 2.64
C GLY A 100 11.35 6.69 3.10
N ASN A 101 12.02 7.33 2.18
CA ASN A 101 13.22 8.11 2.45
C ASN A 101 12.87 9.59 2.70
N PRO A 102 13.56 10.31 3.62
CA PRO A 102 13.38 11.75 3.79
C PRO A 102 13.44 12.55 2.49
N LEU A 103 14.35 12.19 1.58
CA LEU A 103 14.52 12.87 0.29
C LEU A 103 13.33 12.67 -0.68
N ASP A 104 12.50 11.65 -0.50
CA ASP A 104 11.26 11.49 -1.27
C ASP A 104 10.31 12.67 -1.01
N TYR A 105 10.16 13.04 0.26
CA TYR A 105 9.29 14.13 0.70
C TYR A 105 9.89 15.51 0.40
N ASP A 106 11.21 15.66 0.57
CA ASP A 106 11.88 16.90 0.16
C ASP A 106 11.74 17.12 -1.35
N GLY A 107 11.78 16.05 -2.13
CA GLY A 107 11.45 16.05 -3.56
C GLY A 107 10.00 16.48 -3.85
N TRP A 108 9.03 16.10 -3.01
CA TRP A 108 7.65 16.56 -3.17
C TRP A 108 7.55 18.09 -2.95
N ALA A 109 8.22 18.62 -1.93
CA ALA A 109 8.24 20.07 -1.70
C ALA A 109 8.92 20.83 -2.85
N GLN A 110 10.06 20.31 -3.34
CA GLN A 110 10.79 20.89 -4.48
C GLN A 110 9.98 20.85 -5.79
N ALA A 111 9.10 19.88 -5.96
CA ALA A 111 8.16 19.80 -7.07
C ALA A 111 7.01 20.81 -7.02
N GLY A 112 7.09 21.81 -6.13
CA GLY A 112 6.12 22.90 -6.01
C GLY A 112 4.99 22.66 -5.02
N ASN A 113 5.20 21.76 -4.05
CA ASN A 113 4.23 21.45 -3.00
C ASN A 113 4.74 21.93 -1.63
N PRO A 114 4.63 23.22 -1.30
CA PRO A 114 5.11 23.76 -0.04
C PRO A 114 4.43 23.06 1.15
N GLY A 115 5.21 22.81 2.21
CA GLY A 115 4.73 22.12 3.41
C GLY A 115 4.72 20.59 3.30
N TRP A 116 5.31 19.99 2.25
CA TRP A 116 5.37 18.55 2.07
C TRP A 116 6.80 17.98 2.14
N GLY A 117 7.78 18.78 2.58
CA GLY A 117 9.13 18.31 2.88
C GLY A 117 9.18 17.39 4.11
N TRP A 118 10.29 16.69 4.29
CA TRP A 118 10.44 15.75 5.39
C TRP A 118 10.16 16.37 6.76
N SER A 119 10.70 17.55 7.02
CA SER A 119 10.46 18.27 8.27
C SER A 119 8.99 18.60 8.52
N ASP A 120 8.21 18.79 7.45
CA ASP A 120 6.79 19.11 7.53
C ASP A 120 5.92 17.87 7.75
N VAL A 121 6.33 16.70 7.23
CA VAL A 121 5.53 15.48 7.27
C VAL A 121 5.91 14.54 8.42
N LEU A 122 7.14 14.57 8.92
CA LEU A 122 7.60 13.74 10.04
C LEU A 122 6.69 13.87 11.28
N PRO A 123 6.23 15.06 11.68
CA PRO A 123 5.30 15.18 12.82
C PRO A 123 4.01 14.38 12.65
N TYR A 124 3.51 14.24 11.40
CA TYR A 124 2.30 13.46 11.11
C TYR A 124 2.56 11.95 11.10
N PHE A 125 3.74 11.51 10.66
CA PHE A 125 4.17 10.12 10.87
C PHE A 125 4.21 9.79 12.37
N LYS A 126 4.86 10.60 13.17
CA LYS A 126 4.95 10.42 14.63
C LYS A 126 3.57 10.48 15.30
N LYS A 127 2.68 11.36 14.84
CA LYS A 127 1.30 11.50 15.36
C LYS A 127 0.46 10.24 15.11
N SER A 128 0.67 9.56 14.00
CA SER A 128 -0.04 8.32 13.67
C SER A 128 0.50 7.10 14.42
N GLU A 129 1.78 7.10 14.76
CA GLU A 129 2.53 5.94 15.24
C GLU A 129 2.46 5.74 16.76
N ASN A 130 2.40 4.47 17.16
CA ASN A 130 2.66 4.01 18.52
C ASN A 130 3.70 2.88 18.44
N ASN A 131 4.98 3.25 18.37
CA ASN A 131 6.09 2.31 18.23
C ASN A 131 6.44 1.65 19.56
N GLN A 132 6.51 0.32 19.58
CA GLN A 132 6.78 -0.46 20.77
C GLN A 132 8.28 -0.75 20.98
N THR A 133 9.09 -0.58 19.93
CA THR A 133 10.53 -0.83 19.95
C THR A 133 11.29 0.45 20.25
N PHE A 134 11.02 1.50 19.47
CA PHE A 134 11.64 2.81 19.63
C PHE A 134 10.74 3.70 20.47
N SER A 135 10.73 3.45 21.78
CA SER A 135 9.78 4.04 22.74
C SER A 135 10.41 5.05 23.70
N ALA A 136 11.64 5.49 23.44
CA ALA A 136 12.30 6.49 24.27
C ALA A 136 11.53 7.84 24.22
N PRO A 137 11.30 8.51 25.36
CA PRO A 137 10.71 9.84 25.35
C PRO A 137 11.56 10.82 24.53
N GLY A 138 10.91 11.52 23.59
CA GLY A 138 11.61 12.49 22.74
C GLY A 138 12.38 11.89 21.57
N ASP A 139 12.14 10.61 21.22
CA ASP A 139 12.73 10.00 20.04
C ASP A 139 12.57 10.92 18.81
N PRO A 140 13.65 11.24 18.06
CA PRO A 140 13.59 12.18 16.95
C PRO A 140 12.74 11.67 15.79
N TYR A 141 12.68 10.35 15.59
CA TYR A 141 12.03 9.74 14.43
C TYR A 141 10.70 9.09 14.78
N HIS A 142 10.55 8.48 15.96
CA HIS A 142 9.40 7.65 16.30
C HIS A 142 8.38 8.34 17.19
N GLY A 143 7.10 7.97 16.97
CA GLY A 143 5.97 8.44 17.74
C GLY A 143 5.46 7.41 18.75
N GLN A 144 4.80 7.92 19.80
CA GLN A 144 4.14 7.13 20.82
C GLN A 144 2.73 7.64 21.07
N GLY A 145 1.84 6.74 21.46
CA GLY A 145 0.46 7.09 21.77
C GLY A 145 -0.42 7.35 20.53
N GLY A 146 0.11 7.23 19.32
CA GLY A 146 -0.68 7.28 18.10
C GLY A 146 -1.56 6.03 17.94
N PRO A 147 -2.55 6.06 17.05
CA PRO A 147 -3.49 4.95 16.86
C PRO A 147 -2.87 3.74 16.16
N VAL A 148 -1.84 3.90 15.33
CA VAL A 148 -1.20 2.82 14.58
C VAL A 148 -0.16 2.12 15.44
N TRP A 149 -0.48 0.91 15.88
CA TRP A 149 0.44 0.09 16.67
C TRP A 149 1.53 -0.50 15.78
N VAL A 150 2.79 -0.31 16.15
CA VAL A 150 3.96 -0.82 15.42
C VAL A 150 4.82 -1.64 16.38
N GLU A 151 5.03 -2.92 16.07
CA GLU A 151 5.81 -3.83 16.90
C GLU A 151 6.75 -4.72 16.07
N GLU A 152 7.70 -5.37 16.74
CA GLU A 152 8.53 -6.42 16.15
C GLU A 152 7.68 -7.68 15.90
N LEU A 153 8.07 -8.45 14.88
CA LEU A 153 7.47 -9.77 14.63
C LEU A 153 7.62 -10.68 15.85
N ARG A 154 6.56 -11.43 16.16
CA ARG A 154 6.51 -12.40 17.27
C ARG A 154 6.65 -13.84 16.79
N THR A 155 7.24 -14.06 15.62
CA THR A 155 7.37 -15.40 15.02
C THR A 155 8.41 -16.24 15.74
N ASP A 156 9.43 -15.62 16.35
CA ASP A 156 10.60 -16.28 16.94
C ASP A 156 11.29 -17.19 15.90
N ASN A 157 11.32 -16.75 14.63
CA ASN A 157 11.79 -17.56 13.52
C ASN A 157 13.34 -17.54 13.44
N PRO A 158 14.00 -18.71 13.51
CA PRO A 158 15.46 -18.80 13.38
C PRO A 158 16.01 -18.26 12.07
N TRP A 159 15.17 -18.12 11.03
CA TRP A 159 15.56 -17.54 9.76
C TRP A 159 15.96 -16.05 9.87
N HIS A 160 15.52 -15.33 10.89
CA HIS A 160 16.01 -13.96 11.13
C HIS A 160 17.52 -13.94 11.35
N ALA A 161 18.06 -14.86 12.18
CA ALA A 161 19.49 -14.97 12.43
C ALA A 161 20.23 -15.53 11.19
N THR A 162 19.65 -16.51 10.51
CA THR A 162 20.23 -17.10 9.29
C THR A 162 20.36 -16.07 8.16
N LEU A 163 19.28 -15.32 7.88
CA LEU A 163 19.31 -14.27 6.88
C LEU A 163 20.23 -13.11 7.29
N ARG A 164 20.25 -12.76 8.59
CA ARG A 164 21.22 -11.78 9.10
C ARG A 164 22.66 -12.18 8.78
N GLN A 165 23.03 -13.41 9.08
CA GLN A 165 24.37 -13.92 8.79
C GLN A 165 24.65 -13.90 7.28
N ALA A 166 23.74 -14.41 6.46
CA ALA A 166 23.92 -14.47 5.01
C ALA A 166 24.04 -13.07 4.37
N CYS A 167 23.23 -12.12 4.77
CA CYS A 167 23.31 -10.74 4.29
C CYS A 167 24.66 -10.10 4.70
N GLN A 168 25.13 -10.33 5.93
CA GLN A 168 26.42 -9.82 6.39
C GLN A 168 27.59 -10.49 5.64
N GLU A 169 27.52 -11.79 5.36
CA GLU A 169 28.49 -12.49 4.51
C GLU A 169 28.53 -11.92 3.08
N ALA A 170 27.40 -11.45 2.57
CA ALA A 170 27.29 -10.76 1.28
C ALA A 170 27.68 -9.25 1.35
N GLY A 171 28.13 -8.76 2.51
CA GLY A 171 28.56 -7.37 2.70
C GLY A 171 27.44 -6.37 2.91
N TRP A 172 26.22 -6.83 3.20
CA TRP A 172 25.08 -5.92 3.46
C TRP A 172 25.11 -5.44 4.92
N PRO A 173 24.95 -4.12 5.17
CA PRO A 173 24.95 -3.58 6.52
C PRO A 173 23.64 -3.94 7.25
N TYR A 174 23.78 -4.39 8.49
CA TYR A 174 22.62 -4.49 9.39
C TYR A 174 22.22 -3.08 9.86
N ASN A 175 20.95 -2.74 9.72
CA ASN A 175 20.43 -1.47 10.21
C ASN A 175 19.34 -1.75 11.27
N PRO A 176 19.52 -1.33 12.52
CA PRO A 176 18.55 -1.57 13.57
C PRO A 176 17.24 -0.81 13.37
N ASP A 177 17.22 0.23 12.52
CA ASP A 177 16.06 1.10 12.31
C ASP A 177 16.00 1.64 10.88
N LEU A 178 15.17 1.02 10.04
CA LEU A 178 14.97 1.43 8.63
C LEU A 178 14.05 2.65 8.48
N ASN A 179 13.43 3.13 9.55
CA ASN A 179 12.59 4.32 9.59
C ASN A 179 13.24 5.47 10.37
N GLY A 180 14.51 5.32 10.78
CA GLY A 180 15.30 6.28 11.54
C GLY A 180 16.12 7.23 10.66
N ALA A 181 17.36 7.49 11.09
CA ALA A 181 18.28 8.41 10.44
C ALA A 181 18.74 7.97 9.05
N ALA A 182 18.80 6.66 8.80
CA ALA A 182 19.22 6.06 7.52
C ALA A 182 18.30 4.90 7.17
N GLN A 183 17.99 4.78 5.89
CA GLN A 183 17.14 3.71 5.38
C GLN A 183 17.94 2.51 4.89
N ASP A 184 19.21 2.71 4.51
CA ASP A 184 20.08 1.65 3.96
C ASP A 184 20.33 0.52 4.97
N GLY A 185 20.37 -0.71 4.47
CA GLY A 185 20.62 -1.90 5.25
C GLY A 185 19.42 -2.83 5.36
N PHE A 186 19.50 -3.82 6.23
CA PHE A 186 18.45 -4.82 6.40
C PHE A 186 18.23 -5.13 7.89
N ARG A 187 17.01 -5.62 8.19
CA ARG A 187 16.61 -6.11 9.51
C ARG A 187 15.34 -6.96 9.45
N PRO A 188 14.95 -7.66 10.55
CA PRO A 188 13.59 -8.16 10.70
C PRO A 188 12.56 -7.03 10.58
N THR A 189 11.45 -7.31 9.91
CA THR A 189 10.43 -6.32 9.56
C THR A 189 9.65 -5.85 10.79
N GLN A 190 9.47 -4.53 10.96
CA GLN A 190 8.47 -3.98 11.88
C GLN A 190 7.08 -4.00 11.23
N VAL A 191 6.07 -4.35 12.02
CA VAL A 191 4.72 -4.61 11.51
C VAL A 191 3.64 -3.84 12.27
N MET A 192 2.58 -3.49 11.56
CA MET A 192 1.35 -2.91 12.13
C MET A 192 0.46 -4.02 12.71
N MET A 193 0.95 -4.63 13.78
CA MET A 193 0.25 -5.66 14.54
C MET A 193 0.15 -5.23 15.99
N LYS A 194 -0.88 -5.70 16.69
CA LYS A 194 -1.06 -5.45 18.12
C LYS A 194 -1.18 -6.77 18.84
N GLY A 195 -0.13 -7.10 19.61
CA GLY A 195 -0.11 -8.35 20.35
C GLY A 195 -0.16 -9.60 19.47
N GLY A 196 0.50 -9.60 18.31
CA GLY A 196 0.51 -10.72 17.36
C GLY A 196 -0.77 -10.89 16.54
N GLU A 197 -1.62 -9.87 16.50
CA GLU A 197 -2.82 -9.81 15.65
C GLU A 197 -2.76 -8.63 14.68
N ARG A 198 -3.36 -8.77 13.51
CA ARG A 198 -3.52 -7.68 12.53
C ARG A 198 -4.19 -6.48 13.18
N HIS A 199 -3.59 -5.29 13.02
CA HIS A 199 -4.16 -4.04 13.50
C HIS A 199 -4.39 -3.09 12.31
N HIS A 200 -5.51 -3.29 11.60
CA HIS A 200 -5.83 -2.53 10.40
C HIS A 200 -6.37 -1.12 10.71
N ALA A 201 -6.43 -0.25 9.69
CA ALA A 201 -6.82 1.17 9.84
C ALA A 201 -8.16 1.39 10.55
N GLY A 202 -9.15 0.54 10.28
CA GLY A 202 -10.44 0.62 10.97
C GLY A 202 -10.33 0.35 12.47
N GLN A 203 -9.46 -0.59 12.89
CA GLN A 203 -9.20 -0.88 14.32
C GLN A 203 -8.39 0.23 14.97
N ALA A 204 -7.49 0.86 14.22
CA ALA A 204 -6.66 1.93 14.74
C ALA A 204 -7.44 3.23 14.94
N TYR A 205 -8.26 3.63 13.98
CA TYR A 205 -8.85 4.98 13.94
C TYR A 205 -10.35 5.05 14.13
N ILE A 206 -11.13 4.01 13.77
CA ILE A 206 -12.59 4.12 13.69
C ILE A 206 -13.28 3.38 14.83
N LEU A 207 -13.02 2.09 14.99
CA LEU A 207 -13.73 1.24 15.95
C LEU A 207 -13.63 1.71 17.40
N PRO A 208 -12.49 2.28 17.87
CA PRO A 208 -12.41 2.81 19.25
C PRO A 208 -13.34 3.98 19.52
N HIS A 209 -13.83 4.66 18.47
CA HIS A 209 -14.62 5.89 18.58
C HIS A 209 -16.09 5.72 18.17
N LEU A 210 -16.44 4.63 17.49
CA LEU A 210 -17.83 4.35 17.14
C LEU A 210 -18.68 4.16 18.41
N GLY A 211 -19.80 4.87 18.49
CA GLY A 211 -20.67 4.88 19.66
C GLY A 211 -20.20 5.80 20.79
N GLN A 212 -18.92 6.21 20.82
CA GLN A 212 -18.41 7.20 21.78
C GLN A 212 -18.50 8.63 21.23
N ARG A 213 -18.31 8.80 19.93
CA ARG A 213 -18.44 10.09 19.25
C ARG A 213 -19.73 10.09 18.41
N PRO A 214 -20.79 10.80 18.87
CA PRO A 214 -22.09 10.80 18.16
C PRO A 214 -22.03 11.48 16.80
N ASN A 215 -20.99 12.28 16.57
CA ASN A 215 -20.72 13.00 15.32
C ASN A 215 -19.87 12.19 14.31
N LEU A 216 -19.46 10.95 14.62
CA LEU A 216 -18.79 10.03 13.70
C LEU A 216 -19.76 8.90 13.30
N GLN A 217 -20.08 8.82 12.01
CA GLN A 217 -20.91 7.76 11.44
C GLN A 217 -20.12 6.94 10.43
N LEU A 218 -20.28 5.62 10.45
CA LEU A 218 -19.73 4.68 9.48
C LEU A 218 -20.88 3.96 8.77
N GLN A 219 -20.82 3.95 7.43
CA GLN A 219 -21.72 3.15 6.59
C GLN A 219 -20.87 2.25 5.69
N CYS A 220 -20.93 0.95 5.95
CA CYS A 220 -20.34 -0.10 5.11
C CYS A 220 -21.35 -0.60 4.06
N ASP A 221 -20.88 -1.43 3.12
CA ASP A 221 -21.68 -1.93 1.99
C ASP A 221 -22.40 -0.82 1.21
N SER A 222 -21.73 0.33 1.11
CA SER A 222 -22.29 1.59 0.60
C SER A 222 -21.34 2.20 -0.44
N PRO A 223 -21.16 1.55 -1.63
CA PRO A 223 -20.30 2.10 -2.66
C PRO A 223 -20.81 3.43 -3.18
N VAL A 224 -19.93 4.43 -3.21
CA VAL A 224 -20.20 5.72 -3.83
C VAL A 224 -20.02 5.58 -5.34
N THR A 225 -21.04 5.92 -6.12
CA THR A 225 -21.05 5.79 -7.57
C THR A 225 -20.59 7.04 -8.28
N ARG A 226 -20.80 8.21 -7.67
CA ARG A 226 -20.29 9.52 -8.14
C ARG A 226 -20.38 10.59 -7.07
N VAL A 227 -19.59 11.64 -7.23
CA VAL A 227 -19.73 12.92 -6.52
C VAL A 227 -20.78 13.76 -7.24
N LEU A 228 -21.61 14.48 -6.48
CA LEU A 228 -22.66 15.37 -6.99
C LEU A 228 -22.17 16.82 -6.96
N PHE A 229 -22.48 17.55 -8.05
CA PHE A 229 -22.06 18.95 -8.21
C PHE A 229 -23.24 19.89 -8.45
N GLU A 230 -23.11 21.12 -7.92
CA GLU A 230 -23.89 22.29 -8.31
C GLU A 230 -22.90 23.30 -8.90
N GLY A 231 -22.91 23.45 -10.23
CA GLY A 231 -21.84 24.14 -10.94
C GLY A 231 -20.46 23.46 -10.71
N GLN A 232 -19.51 24.20 -10.17
CA GLN A 232 -18.18 23.71 -9.82
C GLN A 232 -18.02 23.34 -8.32
N ARG A 233 -19.12 23.32 -7.56
CA ARG A 233 -19.09 22.95 -6.14
C ARG A 233 -19.58 21.52 -5.94
N ALA A 234 -18.77 20.68 -5.29
CA ALA A 234 -19.22 19.39 -4.79
C ALA A 234 -20.19 19.60 -3.62
N VAL A 235 -21.38 19.00 -3.71
CA VAL A 235 -22.47 19.18 -2.74
C VAL A 235 -22.91 17.88 -2.06
N GLY A 236 -22.31 16.75 -2.44
CA GLY A 236 -22.63 15.44 -1.87
C GLY A 236 -22.22 14.29 -2.77
N VAL A 237 -22.83 13.14 -2.54
CA VAL A 237 -22.51 11.90 -3.25
C VAL A 237 -23.77 11.13 -3.64
N GLU A 238 -23.70 10.34 -4.72
CA GLU A 238 -24.63 9.26 -5.01
C GLU A 238 -24.03 7.96 -4.46
N VAL A 239 -24.78 7.27 -3.63
CA VAL A 239 -24.38 6.03 -2.98
C VAL A 239 -25.37 4.92 -3.28
N LEU A 240 -24.91 3.69 -3.47
CA LEU A 240 -25.74 2.52 -3.62
C LEU A 240 -25.92 1.82 -2.27
N GLN A 241 -27.16 1.71 -1.79
CA GLN A 241 -27.50 1.02 -0.54
C GLN A 241 -28.61 0.00 -0.80
N GLY A 242 -28.34 -1.27 -0.49
CA GLY A 242 -29.32 -2.34 -0.72
C GLY A 242 -29.86 -2.39 -2.16
N GLY A 243 -29.04 -2.10 -3.16
CA GLY A 243 -29.42 -2.03 -4.58
C GLY A 243 -30.12 -0.74 -5.00
N THR A 244 -30.39 0.20 -4.08
CA THR A 244 -31.05 1.47 -4.37
C THR A 244 -30.06 2.63 -4.35
N LYS A 245 -30.09 3.47 -5.38
CA LYS A 245 -29.33 4.72 -5.43
C LYS A 245 -29.95 5.78 -4.52
N ARG A 246 -29.13 6.38 -3.68
CA ARG A 246 -29.49 7.49 -2.79
C ARG A 246 -28.51 8.63 -2.93
N GLN A 247 -28.97 9.84 -2.69
CA GLN A 247 -28.11 11.03 -2.61
C GLN A 247 -27.94 11.43 -1.15
N ILE A 248 -26.70 11.72 -0.76
CA ILE A 248 -26.35 12.24 0.56
C ILE A 248 -25.64 13.57 0.33
N ARG A 249 -26.17 14.65 0.90
CA ARG A 249 -25.56 15.97 0.80
C ARG A 249 -24.51 16.18 1.89
N ALA A 250 -23.45 16.95 1.56
CA ALA A 250 -22.45 17.43 2.48
C ALA A 250 -22.61 18.93 2.67
N ARG A 251 -22.58 19.41 3.91
CA ARG A 251 -22.69 20.85 4.20
C ARG A 251 -21.39 21.61 3.92
N LYS A 252 -20.22 20.94 4.05
CA LYS A 252 -18.88 21.53 3.90
C LYS A 252 -18.13 20.95 2.72
N GLU A 253 -17.59 19.72 2.85
CA GLU A 253 -16.74 19.11 1.82
C GLU A 253 -17.01 17.61 1.64
N VAL A 254 -16.72 17.14 0.42
CA VAL A 254 -16.58 15.72 0.05
C VAL A 254 -15.08 15.41 -0.05
N ILE A 255 -14.64 14.35 0.62
CA ILE A 255 -13.26 13.90 0.64
C ILE A 255 -13.16 12.52 -0.02
N VAL A 256 -12.48 12.44 -1.15
CA VAL A 256 -12.20 11.18 -1.84
C VAL A 256 -10.95 10.55 -1.22
N SER A 257 -11.09 9.31 -0.69
CA SER A 257 -10.02 8.53 -0.06
C SER A 257 -10.08 7.06 -0.50
N SER A 258 -10.35 6.85 -1.81
CA SER A 258 -10.60 5.51 -2.37
C SER A 258 -9.32 4.81 -2.87
N GLY A 259 -8.14 5.42 -2.67
CA GLY A 259 -6.82 4.88 -2.99
C GLY A 259 -6.40 5.06 -4.44
N GLY A 260 -5.15 4.64 -4.73
CA GLY A 260 -4.41 4.94 -5.95
C GLY A 260 -5.09 4.59 -7.28
N LEU A 261 -6.04 3.67 -7.30
CA LEU A 261 -6.77 3.29 -8.52
C LEU A 261 -8.20 3.87 -8.54
N LEU A 262 -8.91 3.80 -7.42
CA LEU A 262 -10.34 4.08 -7.42
C LEU A 262 -10.67 5.56 -7.21
N SER A 263 -9.76 6.38 -6.68
CA SER A 263 -9.99 7.83 -6.55
C SER A 263 -10.06 8.50 -7.91
N ALA A 264 -9.15 8.18 -8.83
CA ALA A 264 -9.22 8.68 -10.20
C ALA A 264 -10.46 8.17 -10.94
N LYS A 265 -10.80 6.88 -10.80
CA LYS A 265 -12.03 6.32 -11.37
C LYS A 265 -13.28 7.07 -10.89
N LEU A 266 -13.39 7.33 -9.59
CA LEU A 266 -14.53 8.04 -9.01
C LEU A 266 -14.64 9.48 -9.53
N LEU A 267 -13.51 10.20 -9.65
CA LEU A 267 -13.49 11.53 -10.24
C LEU A 267 -13.97 11.51 -11.70
N GLN A 268 -13.48 10.58 -12.51
CA GLN A 268 -13.88 10.42 -13.91
C GLN A 268 -15.38 10.10 -14.03
N LEU A 269 -15.91 9.15 -13.25
CA LEU A 269 -17.34 8.84 -13.21
C LEU A 269 -18.20 10.04 -12.77
N SER A 270 -17.59 10.99 -12.07
CA SER A 270 -18.25 12.23 -11.60
C SER A 270 -18.13 13.40 -12.59
N GLY A 271 -17.54 13.16 -13.77
CA GLY A 271 -17.37 14.20 -14.78
C GLY A 271 -16.12 15.08 -14.60
N VAL A 272 -15.14 14.63 -13.77
CA VAL A 272 -13.88 15.33 -13.53
C VAL A 272 -12.73 14.52 -14.14
N GLY A 273 -12.13 15.02 -15.22
CA GLY A 273 -11.09 14.31 -15.93
C GLY A 273 -10.82 14.86 -17.33
N ASP A 274 -10.18 14.05 -18.18
CA ASP A 274 -9.98 14.40 -19.58
C ASP A 274 -11.33 14.49 -20.32
N GLY A 275 -11.66 15.67 -20.84
CA GLY A 275 -12.93 15.92 -21.52
C GLY A 275 -13.17 15.00 -22.73
N ALA A 276 -12.12 14.61 -23.47
CA ALA A 276 -12.26 13.69 -24.58
C ALA A 276 -12.60 12.26 -24.11
N LEU A 277 -12.02 11.80 -23.00
CA LEU A 277 -12.39 10.53 -22.37
C LEU A 277 -13.85 10.57 -21.91
N LEU A 278 -14.24 11.62 -21.19
CA LEU A 278 -15.60 11.77 -20.65
C LEU A 278 -16.65 11.80 -21.78
N GLN A 279 -16.37 12.50 -22.86
CA GLN A 279 -17.23 12.54 -24.04
C GLN A 279 -17.38 11.17 -24.70
N ARG A 280 -16.28 10.40 -24.86
CA ARG A 280 -16.34 9.02 -25.39
C ARG A 280 -17.19 8.09 -24.51
N MET A 281 -17.19 8.34 -23.20
CA MET A 281 -17.99 7.57 -22.23
C MET A 281 -19.43 8.08 -22.08
N GLY A 282 -19.84 9.14 -22.79
CA GLY A 282 -21.16 9.74 -22.69
C GLY A 282 -21.41 10.42 -21.34
N LEU A 283 -20.36 10.83 -20.64
CA LEU A 283 -20.45 11.52 -19.34
C LEU A 283 -20.36 13.04 -19.51
N PRO A 284 -21.14 13.83 -18.77
CA PRO A 284 -21.03 15.28 -18.78
C PRO A 284 -19.69 15.71 -18.17
N THR A 285 -19.03 16.71 -18.74
CA THR A 285 -17.80 17.29 -18.18
C THR A 285 -18.15 18.38 -17.18
N VAL A 286 -17.84 18.15 -15.91
CA VAL A 286 -17.92 19.13 -14.81
C VAL A 286 -16.64 19.98 -14.79
N ALA A 287 -15.49 19.31 -14.88
CA ALA A 287 -14.18 19.96 -14.96
C ALA A 287 -13.25 19.19 -15.88
N HIS A 288 -12.61 19.90 -16.81
CA HIS A 288 -11.54 19.35 -17.65
C HIS A 288 -10.23 19.37 -16.86
N LEU A 289 -9.85 18.20 -16.34
CA LEU A 289 -8.60 17.95 -15.61
C LEU A 289 -7.90 16.74 -16.23
N PRO A 290 -7.08 16.91 -17.26
CA PRO A 290 -6.50 15.81 -18.04
C PRO A 290 -5.53 14.94 -17.21
N ALA A 291 -5.00 15.46 -16.12
CA ALA A 291 -4.10 14.74 -15.23
C ALA A 291 -4.81 13.63 -14.40
N VAL A 292 -6.15 13.63 -14.31
CA VAL A 292 -6.89 12.60 -13.55
C VAL A 292 -6.69 11.23 -14.19
N GLY A 293 -6.12 10.31 -13.42
CA GLY A 293 -5.80 8.95 -13.86
C GLY A 293 -4.48 8.84 -14.59
N GLN A 294 -3.74 9.93 -14.79
CA GLN A 294 -2.39 9.90 -15.38
C GLN A 294 -1.31 9.74 -14.29
N HIS A 295 -0.08 9.50 -14.74
CA HIS A 295 1.10 9.39 -13.85
C HIS A 295 1.04 8.23 -12.85
N LEU A 296 0.22 7.21 -13.09
CA LEU A 296 0.17 6.02 -12.24
C LEU A 296 1.57 5.47 -12.04
N GLN A 297 1.94 5.25 -10.77
CA GLN A 297 3.21 4.66 -10.36
C GLN A 297 2.93 3.48 -9.43
N ASP A 298 3.81 2.50 -9.48
CA ASP A 298 3.77 1.33 -8.62
C ASP A 298 5.18 0.76 -8.46
N HIS A 299 5.50 0.14 -7.34
CA HIS A 299 6.73 -0.61 -7.20
C HIS A 299 6.65 -1.89 -8.02
N VAL A 300 7.49 -1.97 -9.07
CA VAL A 300 7.64 -3.20 -9.85
C VAL A 300 8.32 -4.23 -8.97
N ASP A 301 7.78 -5.42 -8.92
CA ASP A 301 8.24 -6.53 -8.09
C ASP A 301 8.66 -7.72 -8.97
N VAL A 302 9.86 -8.24 -8.71
CA VAL A 302 10.38 -9.48 -9.30
C VAL A 302 10.62 -10.49 -8.19
N ILE A 303 9.97 -11.64 -8.28
CA ILE A 303 10.01 -12.67 -7.22
C ILE A 303 10.96 -13.80 -7.61
N LEU A 304 11.99 -14.04 -6.81
CA LEU A 304 12.85 -15.21 -6.86
C LEU A 304 12.30 -16.31 -5.95
N GLY A 305 12.68 -17.57 -6.18
CA GLY A 305 12.27 -18.69 -5.35
C GLY A 305 13.41 -19.68 -5.14
N HIS A 306 13.65 -20.03 -3.88
CA HIS A 306 14.71 -20.98 -3.50
C HIS A 306 14.14 -22.12 -2.66
N HIS A 307 14.33 -23.35 -3.15
CA HIS A 307 13.86 -24.57 -2.47
C HIS A 307 14.81 -24.92 -1.31
N ILE A 308 14.25 -25.04 -0.12
CA ILE A 308 14.94 -25.42 1.12
C ILE A 308 14.13 -26.57 1.74
N PRO A 309 14.57 -27.82 1.58
CA PRO A 309 13.78 -28.97 2.00
C PRO A 309 13.78 -29.18 3.51
N GLY A 310 12.64 -29.58 4.06
CA GLY A 310 12.53 -30.12 5.42
C GLY A 310 12.62 -29.10 6.56
N ASP A 311 12.71 -27.80 6.28
CA ASP A 311 12.80 -26.79 7.34
C ASP A 311 11.41 -26.50 7.93
N PRO A 312 11.21 -26.75 9.24
CA PRO A 312 9.90 -26.58 9.88
C PRO A 312 9.52 -25.10 10.11
N HIS A 313 10.47 -24.17 9.95
CA HIS A 313 10.28 -22.74 10.13
C HIS A 313 9.94 -22.00 8.83
N LEU A 314 9.89 -22.74 7.71
CA LEU A 314 9.41 -22.23 6.43
C LEU A 314 8.02 -22.77 6.15
N VAL A 315 7.12 -21.90 5.70
CA VAL A 315 5.76 -22.30 5.33
C VAL A 315 5.80 -23.10 4.04
N GLY A 316 5.16 -24.27 4.03
CA GLY A 316 5.12 -25.13 2.86
C GLY A 316 4.03 -26.19 2.96
N ILE A 317 3.58 -26.71 1.80
CA ILE A 317 2.57 -27.75 1.71
C ILE A 317 3.26 -29.12 1.80
N SER A 318 3.13 -29.76 2.94
CA SER A 318 3.64 -31.12 3.21
C SER A 318 2.93 -31.72 4.44
N PRO A 319 2.97 -33.05 4.68
CA PRO A 319 2.43 -33.64 5.91
C PRO A 319 3.03 -33.03 7.19
N THR A 320 4.33 -32.76 7.19
CA THR A 320 5.01 -32.07 8.29
C THR A 320 4.57 -30.61 8.42
N GLY A 321 4.31 -29.93 7.31
CA GLY A 321 3.76 -28.57 7.27
C GLY A 321 2.38 -28.48 7.94
N ALA A 322 1.50 -29.45 7.71
CA ALA A 322 0.18 -29.50 8.35
C ALA A 322 0.29 -29.65 9.89
N LEU A 323 1.19 -30.53 10.37
CA LEU A 323 1.45 -30.70 11.79
C LEU A 323 2.04 -29.41 12.42
N ASN A 324 2.98 -28.79 11.72
CA ASN A 324 3.58 -27.53 12.16
C ASN A 324 2.54 -26.40 12.22
N LEU A 325 1.65 -26.31 11.23
CA LEU A 325 0.55 -25.34 11.25
C LEU A 325 -0.38 -25.56 12.44
N TRP A 326 -0.74 -26.83 12.74
CA TRP A 326 -1.56 -27.13 13.91
C TRP A 326 -0.89 -26.70 15.23
N ARG A 327 0.43 -26.99 15.38
CA ARG A 327 1.21 -26.56 16.56
C ARG A 327 1.30 -25.02 16.64
N ALA A 328 1.54 -24.37 15.52
CA ALA A 328 1.62 -22.92 15.42
C ALA A 328 0.28 -22.25 15.77
N MET A 329 -0.85 -22.81 15.31
CA MET A 329 -2.20 -22.33 15.67
C MET A 329 -2.49 -22.48 17.14
N ARG A 330 -2.07 -23.60 17.77
CA ARG A 330 -2.22 -23.79 19.21
C ARG A 330 -1.41 -22.76 20.00
N ARG A 331 -0.13 -22.55 19.64
CA ARG A 331 0.75 -21.57 20.27
C ARG A 331 0.20 -20.14 20.10
N TRP A 332 -0.25 -19.79 18.91
CA TRP A 332 -0.87 -18.47 18.66
C TRP A 332 -2.12 -18.24 19.51
N ARG A 333 -2.97 -19.24 19.65
CA ARG A 333 -4.17 -19.11 20.52
C ARG A 333 -3.82 -18.90 21.99
N GLN A 334 -2.76 -19.53 22.48
CA GLN A 334 -2.34 -19.46 23.88
C GLN A 334 -1.46 -18.25 24.19
N GLU A 335 -0.50 -17.93 23.32
CA GLU A 335 0.60 -17.00 23.59
C GLU A 335 0.60 -15.78 22.69
N ARG A 336 -0.18 -15.78 21.60
CA ARG A 336 -0.09 -14.77 20.52
C ARG A 336 1.34 -14.64 19.95
N ARG A 337 2.04 -15.77 19.80
CA ARG A 337 3.42 -15.88 19.30
C ARG A 337 3.55 -17.05 18.32
N GLY A 338 4.70 -17.12 17.65
CA GLY A 338 5.05 -18.19 16.72
C GLY A 338 4.61 -17.93 15.30
N MET A 339 4.78 -18.93 14.42
CA MET A 339 4.62 -18.79 12.96
C MET A 339 3.25 -18.28 12.50
N CYS A 340 2.20 -18.38 13.30
CA CYS A 340 0.91 -17.78 12.96
C CYS A 340 0.87 -16.25 13.13
N THR A 341 1.91 -15.64 13.69
CA THR A 341 2.07 -14.17 13.71
C THR A 341 2.93 -13.68 12.53
N THR A 342 3.32 -14.55 11.61
CA THR A 342 4.08 -14.14 10.42
C THR A 342 3.28 -13.18 9.55
N ASN A 343 3.99 -12.21 8.99
CA ASN A 343 3.50 -11.40 7.87
C ASN A 343 4.01 -11.94 6.53
N PHE A 344 4.69 -13.09 6.52
CA PHE A 344 5.45 -13.71 5.45
C PHE A 344 6.77 -13.00 5.11
N ALA A 345 6.79 -11.69 4.91
CA ALA A 345 7.97 -10.88 4.60
C ALA A 345 8.71 -10.51 5.90
N GLU A 346 9.37 -11.51 6.51
CA GLU A 346 9.90 -11.39 7.87
C GLU A 346 11.22 -10.62 7.98
N VAL A 347 11.96 -10.49 6.88
CA VAL A 347 13.18 -9.68 6.82
C VAL A 347 13.07 -8.76 5.61
N THR A 348 13.40 -7.50 5.79
CA THR A 348 13.43 -6.51 4.70
C THR A 348 14.73 -5.74 4.70
N GLY A 349 15.10 -5.22 3.55
CA GLY A 349 16.29 -4.39 3.40
C GLY A 349 16.18 -3.42 2.24
N PHE A 350 16.92 -2.34 2.34
CA PHE A 350 17.01 -1.28 1.33
C PHE A 350 18.47 -1.13 0.89
N MET A 351 18.69 -1.01 -0.41
CA MET A 351 20.05 -0.96 -0.95
C MET A 351 20.17 0.06 -2.07
N ARG A 352 21.27 0.81 -2.03
CA ARG A 352 21.77 1.59 -3.15
C ARG A 352 22.58 0.67 -4.05
N LEU A 353 22.25 0.61 -5.31
CA LEU A 353 23.02 -0.17 -6.28
C LEU A 353 24.26 0.60 -6.73
N ALA A 354 24.12 1.91 -6.96
CA ALA A 354 25.25 2.78 -7.22
C ALA A 354 25.72 3.46 -5.93
N THR A 355 27.03 3.54 -5.70
CA THR A 355 27.63 4.14 -4.50
C THR A 355 27.24 5.60 -4.29
N ASN A 356 26.95 6.34 -5.38
CA ASN A 356 26.55 7.73 -5.36
C ASN A 356 25.04 7.95 -5.48
N ALA A 357 24.22 6.89 -5.45
CA ALA A 357 22.77 7.04 -5.44
C ALA A 357 22.34 7.82 -4.18
N PRO A 358 21.48 8.86 -4.31
CA PRO A 358 21.07 9.67 -3.17
C PRO A 358 20.18 8.90 -2.18
N VAL A 359 19.43 7.93 -2.67
CA VAL A 359 18.50 7.08 -1.91
C VAL A 359 18.65 5.62 -2.34
N PRO A 360 18.15 4.65 -1.57
CA PRO A 360 18.09 3.25 -2.01
C PRO A 360 17.28 3.10 -3.31
N ASP A 361 17.79 2.28 -4.22
CA ASP A 361 17.15 1.99 -5.52
C ASP A 361 16.19 0.79 -5.41
N ILE A 362 16.54 -0.16 -4.52
CA ILE A 362 15.86 -1.45 -4.40
C ILE A 362 15.48 -1.72 -2.94
N GLN A 363 14.27 -2.24 -2.74
CA GLN A 363 13.87 -2.92 -1.52
C GLN A 363 13.88 -4.43 -1.75
N TYR A 364 14.32 -5.18 -0.75
CA TYR A 364 14.23 -6.63 -0.70
C TYR A 364 13.31 -7.07 0.43
N GLU A 365 12.46 -8.06 0.13
CA GLU A 365 11.62 -8.69 1.14
C GLU A 365 11.85 -10.19 1.10
N PHE A 366 12.38 -10.76 2.18
CA PHE A 366 12.60 -12.20 2.33
C PHE A 366 11.34 -12.82 2.96
N VAL A 367 10.66 -13.61 2.15
CA VAL A 367 9.40 -14.25 2.48
C VAL A 367 9.64 -15.70 2.87
N VAL A 368 9.19 -16.08 4.06
CA VAL A 368 9.40 -17.43 4.65
C VAL A 368 8.46 -18.51 4.05
N ALA A 369 8.14 -18.36 2.78
CA ALA A 369 7.31 -19.28 1.99
C ALA A 369 7.72 -19.23 0.52
N LEU A 370 7.36 -20.25 -0.27
CA LEU A 370 7.37 -20.18 -1.73
C LEU A 370 6.03 -19.58 -2.20
N ALA A 371 5.94 -18.25 -2.17
CA ALA A 371 4.77 -17.50 -2.61
C ALA A 371 5.11 -16.76 -3.90
N MET A 372 4.71 -17.30 -5.03
CA MET A 372 4.96 -16.74 -6.37
C MET A 372 3.63 -16.38 -7.02
N ASP A 373 3.66 -15.48 -8.00
CA ASP A 373 2.46 -14.96 -8.66
C ASP A 373 1.36 -14.59 -7.63
N HIS A 374 1.69 -13.72 -6.68
CA HIS A 374 0.75 -13.28 -5.63
C HIS A 374 0.18 -14.41 -4.76
N GLY A 375 0.92 -15.51 -4.58
CA GLY A 375 0.45 -16.70 -3.89
C GLY A 375 -0.55 -17.54 -4.70
N ARG A 376 -0.71 -17.25 -5.99
CA ARG A 376 -1.56 -18.00 -6.93
C ARG A 376 -0.84 -19.22 -7.47
N ASP A 377 0.48 -19.12 -7.66
CA ASP A 377 1.34 -20.28 -7.92
C ASP A 377 1.70 -20.97 -6.62
N VAL A 378 1.10 -22.14 -6.40
CA VAL A 378 1.31 -22.94 -5.20
C VAL A 378 2.40 -23.98 -5.44
N TYR A 379 3.51 -23.82 -4.76
CA TYR A 379 4.57 -24.82 -4.74
C TYR A 379 4.41 -25.75 -3.54
N ALA A 380 4.21 -27.04 -3.80
CA ALA A 380 4.16 -28.09 -2.76
C ALA A 380 5.56 -28.39 -2.19
N LYS A 381 6.30 -27.35 -1.80
CA LYS A 381 7.67 -27.42 -1.29
C LYS A 381 7.86 -26.37 -0.19
N HIS A 382 8.89 -26.54 0.63
CA HIS A 382 9.35 -25.52 1.57
C HIS A 382 10.46 -24.70 0.93
N GLY A 383 10.54 -23.41 1.25
CA GLY A 383 11.57 -22.53 0.75
C GLY A 383 11.35 -21.07 1.06
N LEU A 384 12.20 -20.25 0.49
CA LEU A 384 12.12 -18.78 0.57
C LEU A 384 11.73 -18.23 -0.79
N SER A 385 10.84 -17.26 -0.81
CA SER A 385 10.75 -16.30 -1.91
C SER A 385 11.47 -15.02 -1.53
N THR A 386 12.08 -14.36 -2.50
CA THR A 386 12.65 -13.03 -2.30
C THR A 386 12.03 -12.09 -3.32
N HIS A 387 11.37 -11.06 -2.81
CA HIS A 387 10.85 -9.98 -3.62
C HIS A 387 11.93 -8.94 -3.82
N VAL A 388 12.09 -8.48 -5.04
CA VAL A 388 13.00 -7.43 -5.47
C VAL A 388 12.17 -6.30 -6.03
N LEU A 389 12.11 -5.18 -5.31
CA LEU A 389 11.23 -4.06 -5.62
C LEU A 389 12.03 -2.87 -6.12
N LEU A 390 11.67 -2.37 -7.30
CA LEU A 390 12.18 -1.11 -7.81
C LEU A 390 11.47 0.06 -7.11
N LEU A 391 12.21 0.86 -6.34
CA LEU A 391 11.65 1.89 -5.45
C LEU A 391 11.24 3.18 -6.16
N HIS A 392 12.01 3.62 -7.15
CA HIS A 392 11.79 4.89 -7.84
C HIS A 392 11.66 4.67 -9.36
N PRO A 393 10.58 3.98 -9.83
CA PRO A 393 10.39 3.73 -11.25
C PRO A 393 10.25 5.05 -12.01
N LYS A 394 10.88 5.12 -13.20
CA LYS A 394 10.73 6.23 -14.16
C LYS A 394 9.55 6.02 -15.11
N SER A 395 9.14 4.78 -15.29
CA SER A 395 7.93 4.41 -16.06
C SER A 395 6.68 5.03 -15.46
N ARG A 396 5.75 5.47 -16.31
CA ARG A 396 4.48 6.09 -15.89
C ARG A 396 3.33 5.45 -16.64
N GLY A 397 2.34 5.06 -15.87
CA GLY A 397 1.11 4.45 -16.34
C GLY A 397 -0.10 5.37 -16.25
N SER A 398 -1.27 4.75 -16.41
CA SER A 398 -2.56 5.41 -16.27
C SER A 398 -3.64 4.48 -15.72
N VAL A 399 -4.68 5.08 -15.15
CA VAL A 399 -5.93 4.40 -14.78
C VAL A 399 -7.11 5.19 -15.31
N GLN A 400 -7.95 4.55 -16.13
CA GLN A 400 -9.10 5.20 -16.76
C GLN A 400 -10.36 4.36 -16.58
N ILE A 401 -11.51 5.02 -16.62
CA ILE A 401 -12.78 4.30 -16.71
C ILE A 401 -12.86 3.54 -18.02
N ALA A 402 -13.31 2.29 -17.97
CA ALA A 402 -13.56 1.46 -19.16
C ALA A 402 -14.99 1.63 -19.68
N SER A 403 -15.90 2.12 -18.83
CA SER A 403 -17.31 2.41 -19.15
C SER A 403 -17.88 3.45 -18.18
N PRO A 404 -19.09 4.00 -18.42
CA PRO A 404 -19.76 4.90 -17.47
C PRO A 404 -20.36 4.19 -16.25
N ARG A 405 -20.23 2.89 -16.14
CA ARG A 405 -20.77 2.09 -15.03
C ARG A 405 -19.77 2.00 -13.90
N TRP A 406 -20.21 2.24 -12.69
CA TRP A 406 -19.33 2.18 -11.52
C TRP A 406 -18.86 0.75 -11.19
N GLU A 407 -19.63 -0.26 -11.56
CA GLU A 407 -19.34 -1.69 -11.32
C GLU A 407 -18.16 -2.19 -12.13
N ASP A 408 -17.96 -1.64 -13.33
CA ASP A 408 -16.95 -2.12 -14.24
C ASP A 408 -15.53 -1.79 -13.73
N ALA A 409 -14.60 -2.71 -13.91
CA ALA A 409 -13.21 -2.51 -13.54
C ALA A 409 -12.60 -1.33 -14.32
N PRO A 410 -11.71 -0.54 -13.72
CA PRO A 410 -10.97 0.46 -14.47
C PRO A 410 -9.96 -0.21 -15.42
N ALA A 411 -9.64 0.44 -16.53
CA ALA A 411 -8.52 0.10 -17.38
C ALA A 411 -7.23 0.56 -16.69
N ILE A 412 -6.43 -0.37 -16.21
CA ILE A 412 -5.18 -0.13 -15.49
C ILE A 412 -4.02 -0.45 -16.43
N ASP A 413 -3.25 0.55 -16.82
CA ASP A 413 -2.07 0.45 -17.66
C ASP A 413 -0.85 0.91 -16.85
N TYR A 414 -0.02 -0.01 -16.38
CA TYR A 414 1.15 0.33 -15.58
C TYR A 414 2.34 0.77 -16.42
N ARG A 415 2.50 0.21 -17.62
CA ARG A 415 3.65 0.43 -18.51
C ARG A 415 4.98 0.11 -17.83
N TYR A 416 5.04 -0.99 -17.09
CA TYR A 416 6.26 -1.43 -16.44
C TYR A 416 7.40 -1.53 -17.44
N PHE A 417 8.60 -1.13 -17.02
CA PHE A 417 9.80 -1.15 -17.87
C PHE A 417 9.69 -0.38 -19.20
N SER A 418 8.75 0.56 -19.31
CA SER A 418 8.68 1.45 -20.47
C SER A 418 9.86 2.43 -20.51
N HIS A 419 10.49 2.71 -19.36
CA HIS A 419 11.77 3.40 -19.28
C HIS A 419 12.90 2.36 -19.14
N PRO A 420 13.95 2.43 -19.98
CA PRO A 420 15.01 1.39 -20.02
C PRO A 420 15.77 1.26 -18.70
N ASP A 421 15.98 2.36 -17.96
CA ASP A 421 16.70 2.35 -16.70
C ASP A 421 15.98 1.49 -15.64
N ASP A 422 14.65 1.41 -15.68
CA ASP A 422 13.88 0.63 -14.70
C ASP A 422 14.22 -0.86 -14.81
N LEU A 423 14.33 -1.37 -16.03
CA LEU A 423 14.71 -2.76 -16.27
C LEU A 423 16.17 -3.01 -15.91
N ALA A 424 17.08 -2.09 -16.27
CA ALA A 424 18.50 -2.22 -15.96
C ALA A 424 18.74 -2.23 -14.43
N THR A 425 18.07 -1.34 -13.70
CA THR A 425 18.12 -1.29 -12.23
C THR A 425 17.55 -2.57 -11.61
N MET A 426 16.46 -3.10 -12.16
CA MET A 426 15.86 -4.35 -11.69
C MET A 426 16.80 -5.55 -11.90
N VAL A 427 17.44 -5.66 -13.05
CA VAL A 427 18.41 -6.73 -13.35
C VAL A 427 19.57 -6.70 -12.35
N GLU A 428 20.14 -5.52 -12.08
CA GLU A 428 21.19 -5.37 -11.08
C GLU A 428 20.69 -5.72 -9.67
N GLY A 429 19.46 -5.31 -9.32
CA GLY A 429 18.83 -5.68 -8.04
C GLY A 429 18.70 -7.20 -7.87
N VAL A 430 18.26 -7.91 -8.92
CA VAL A 430 18.20 -9.38 -8.92
C VAL A 430 19.58 -10.00 -8.73
N ARG A 431 20.59 -9.52 -9.46
CA ARG A 431 21.98 -10.03 -9.32
C ARG A 431 22.53 -9.79 -7.92
N ARG A 432 22.23 -8.65 -7.34
CA ARG A 432 22.71 -8.28 -6.00
C ARG A 432 22.17 -9.22 -4.92
N VAL A 433 20.90 -9.57 -4.96
CA VAL A 433 20.35 -10.50 -3.97
C VAL A 433 20.79 -11.95 -4.18
N LEU A 434 21.09 -12.36 -5.41
CA LEU A 434 21.66 -13.69 -5.66
C LEU A 434 23.01 -13.89 -4.95
N GLN A 435 23.79 -12.82 -4.72
CA GLN A 435 25.03 -12.88 -3.92
C GLN A 435 24.76 -13.33 -2.48
N VAL A 436 23.59 -12.99 -1.90
CA VAL A 436 23.20 -13.51 -0.57
C VAL A 436 23.00 -15.01 -0.61
N TYR A 437 22.39 -15.55 -1.68
CA TYR A 437 22.19 -16.98 -1.85
C TYR A 437 23.48 -17.74 -2.18
N ASP A 438 24.49 -17.05 -2.67
CA ASP A 438 25.83 -17.60 -2.93
C ASP A 438 26.75 -17.67 -1.70
N THR A 439 26.32 -17.13 -0.56
CA THR A 439 27.10 -17.18 0.69
C THR A 439 27.19 -18.60 1.25
N PRO A 440 28.23 -18.93 2.05
CA PRO A 440 28.35 -20.23 2.70
C PRO A 440 27.13 -20.61 3.52
N THR A 441 26.56 -19.64 4.24
CA THR A 441 25.35 -19.83 5.05
C THR A 441 24.16 -20.31 4.22
N MET A 442 23.92 -19.72 3.05
CA MET A 442 22.77 -20.08 2.21
C MET A 442 23.05 -21.32 1.36
N ARG A 443 24.24 -21.47 0.80
CA ARG A 443 24.64 -22.68 0.02
C ARG A 443 24.48 -23.97 0.80
N SER A 444 24.66 -23.94 2.11
CA SER A 444 24.49 -25.11 2.97
C SER A 444 23.01 -25.54 3.14
N ARG A 445 22.05 -24.68 2.81
CA ARG A 445 20.60 -24.86 3.03
C ARG A 445 19.79 -24.96 1.75
N VAL A 446 20.16 -24.18 0.73
CA VAL A 446 19.43 -24.10 -0.54
C VAL A 446 19.75 -25.31 -1.39
N LYS A 447 18.70 -26.06 -1.75
CA LYS A 447 18.83 -27.22 -2.64
C LYS A 447 18.78 -26.83 -4.12
N ALA A 448 17.96 -25.85 -4.45
CA ALA A 448 17.78 -25.40 -5.83
C ALA A 448 17.26 -23.95 -5.90
N ASP A 449 17.79 -23.19 -6.83
CA ASP A 449 17.18 -22.00 -7.38
C ASP A 449 16.09 -22.45 -8.37
N LEU A 450 14.87 -21.99 -8.18
CA LEU A 450 13.72 -22.43 -8.95
C LEU A 450 13.44 -21.58 -10.19
N ARG A 451 14.05 -20.40 -10.29
CA ARG A 451 13.66 -19.41 -11.30
C ARG A 451 14.82 -18.82 -12.12
N THR A 452 15.98 -18.59 -11.53
CA THR A 452 17.09 -17.91 -12.19
C THR A 452 18.27 -18.82 -12.53
N ALA A 453 18.19 -20.12 -12.21
CA ALA A 453 19.27 -21.10 -12.43
C ALA A 453 19.71 -21.22 -13.90
N HIS A 454 18.89 -20.81 -14.85
CA HIS A 454 19.20 -20.82 -16.29
C HIS A 454 19.81 -19.51 -16.80
N CYS A 455 19.71 -18.40 -16.06
CA CYS A 455 20.21 -17.08 -16.46
C CYS A 455 21.74 -17.04 -16.45
N ARG A 456 22.36 -16.53 -17.52
CA ARG A 456 23.82 -16.42 -17.67
C ARG A 456 24.27 -15.02 -18.10
N SER A 457 23.43 -14.30 -18.83
CA SER A 457 23.69 -12.97 -19.37
C SER A 457 22.71 -11.94 -18.81
N ASP A 458 23.00 -10.65 -19.02
CA ASP A 458 22.07 -9.56 -18.66
C ASP A 458 20.76 -9.69 -19.42
N GLU A 459 20.80 -10.16 -20.67
CA GLU A 459 19.62 -10.39 -21.46
C GLU A 459 18.75 -11.52 -20.87
N ASP A 460 19.35 -12.61 -20.37
CA ASP A 460 18.60 -13.67 -19.69
C ASP A 460 17.89 -13.14 -18.44
N TYR A 461 18.58 -12.32 -17.64
CA TYR A 461 17.98 -11.68 -16.47
C TYR A 461 16.91 -10.64 -16.84
N ALA A 462 17.13 -9.87 -17.90
CA ALA A 462 16.12 -8.94 -18.41
C ALA A 462 14.85 -9.67 -18.87
N GLN A 463 15.03 -10.76 -19.63
CA GLN A 463 13.92 -11.59 -20.07
C GLN A 463 13.21 -12.29 -18.88
N PHE A 464 13.98 -12.77 -17.89
CA PHE A 464 13.43 -13.28 -16.65
C PHE A 464 12.56 -12.22 -15.94
N CYS A 465 13.08 -11.00 -15.76
CA CYS A 465 12.33 -9.90 -15.12
C CYS A 465 11.02 -9.62 -15.88
N ARG A 466 11.04 -9.51 -17.22
CA ARG A 466 9.83 -9.29 -18.03
C ARG A 466 8.81 -10.43 -17.88
N ASN A 467 9.28 -11.66 -17.76
CA ASN A 467 8.42 -12.85 -17.66
C ASN A 467 7.76 -13.00 -16.29
N VAL A 468 8.32 -12.42 -15.21
CA VAL A 468 7.83 -12.69 -13.85
C VAL A 468 7.44 -11.44 -13.08
N ALA A 469 7.83 -10.24 -13.53
CA ALA A 469 7.51 -9.01 -12.83
C ALA A 469 6.00 -8.76 -12.73
N GLY A 470 5.60 -8.06 -11.68
CA GLY A 470 4.23 -7.65 -11.42
C GLY A 470 4.17 -6.48 -10.46
N THR A 471 3.01 -6.22 -9.91
CA THR A 471 2.77 -5.20 -8.89
C THR A 471 3.24 -5.67 -7.51
N ASN A 472 3.79 -4.75 -6.71
CA ASN A 472 3.91 -4.94 -5.26
C ASN A 472 2.76 -4.28 -4.49
N TYR A 473 1.63 -4.06 -5.15
CA TYR A 473 0.37 -3.55 -4.57
C TYR A 473 0.45 -2.12 -4.03
N HIS A 474 1.30 -1.29 -4.64
CA HIS A 474 1.53 0.09 -4.24
C HIS A 474 1.08 1.13 -5.30
N PRO A 475 -0.10 0.98 -5.97
CA PRO A 475 -0.54 1.94 -6.96
C PRO A 475 -0.76 3.31 -6.31
N THR A 476 -0.14 4.36 -6.91
CA THR A 476 -0.16 5.74 -6.41
C THR A 476 -0.22 6.75 -7.55
N SER A 477 -0.27 8.02 -7.23
CA SER A 477 0.00 9.15 -8.14
C SER A 477 -1.05 9.43 -9.23
N SER A 478 -2.14 8.68 -9.28
CA SER A 478 -3.20 8.86 -10.29
C SER A 478 -4.04 10.15 -10.13
N CYS A 479 -3.92 10.82 -8.98
CA CYS A 479 -4.49 12.14 -8.69
C CYS A 479 -3.41 13.06 -8.11
N ARG A 480 -2.19 13.02 -8.69
CA ARG A 480 -1.00 13.63 -8.08
C ARG A 480 -1.18 15.09 -7.72
N MET A 481 -0.54 15.47 -6.62
CA MET A 481 -0.43 16.83 -6.13
C MET A 481 0.58 17.64 -6.96
N GLY A 482 0.29 18.90 -7.17
CA GLY A 482 1.18 19.83 -7.86
C GLY A 482 0.54 21.20 -8.05
N PRO A 483 1.33 22.22 -8.44
CA PRO A 483 0.86 23.59 -8.57
C PRO A 483 0.06 23.86 -9.85
N ASP A 484 0.18 23.02 -10.87
CA ASP A 484 -0.39 23.26 -12.21
C ASP A 484 -1.51 22.26 -12.52
N ALA A 485 -2.72 22.78 -12.75
CA ALA A 485 -3.91 22.01 -13.12
C ALA A 485 -3.78 21.23 -14.45
N ALA A 486 -2.89 21.61 -15.35
CA ALA A 486 -2.65 20.88 -16.59
C ALA A 486 -1.91 19.55 -16.33
N THR A 487 -1.13 19.47 -15.25
CA THR A 487 -0.25 18.34 -14.96
C THR A 487 -0.53 17.68 -13.59
N SER A 488 -1.41 18.24 -12.78
CA SER A 488 -1.77 17.74 -11.44
C SER A 488 -3.27 17.81 -11.21
N VAL A 489 -3.75 17.09 -10.20
CA VAL A 489 -5.19 16.99 -9.88
C VAL A 489 -5.53 17.82 -8.65
N VAL A 490 -4.65 17.87 -7.67
CA VAL A 490 -4.86 18.61 -6.42
C VAL A 490 -3.72 19.58 -6.15
N ASP A 491 -4.03 20.67 -5.43
CA ASP A 491 -3.04 21.61 -4.93
C ASP A 491 -2.33 21.09 -3.66
N ALA A 492 -1.37 21.84 -3.11
CA ALA A 492 -0.65 21.48 -1.89
C ALA A 492 -1.56 21.42 -0.63
N ARG A 493 -2.79 21.94 -0.69
CA ARG A 493 -3.82 21.76 0.34
C ARG A 493 -4.79 20.60 0.03
N LEU A 494 -4.48 19.78 -0.99
CA LEU A 494 -5.23 18.61 -1.44
C LEU A 494 -6.62 18.94 -2.03
N ARG A 495 -6.88 20.20 -2.39
CA ARG A 495 -8.11 20.63 -3.05
C ARG A 495 -8.01 20.32 -4.54
N VAL A 496 -9.08 19.77 -5.12
CA VAL A 496 -9.14 19.50 -6.56
C VAL A 496 -9.15 20.81 -7.34
N HIS A 497 -8.22 20.95 -8.28
CA HIS A 497 -8.07 22.17 -9.06
C HIS A 497 -9.38 22.58 -9.77
N GLY A 498 -9.72 23.87 -9.68
CA GLY A 498 -10.90 24.45 -10.32
C GLY A 498 -12.24 24.06 -9.70
N LEU A 499 -12.26 23.28 -8.63
CA LEU A 499 -13.47 22.84 -7.94
C LEU A 499 -13.51 23.33 -6.48
N GLN A 500 -14.68 23.44 -5.93
CA GLN A 500 -14.93 23.80 -4.54
C GLN A 500 -15.55 22.63 -3.78
N GLY A 501 -15.25 22.52 -2.47
CA GLY A 501 -15.85 21.52 -1.60
C GLY A 501 -15.43 20.08 -1.93
N LEU A 502 -14.30 19.88 -2.61
CA LEU A 502 -13.79 18.57 -3.00
C LEU A 502 -12.28 18.48 -2.77
N ARG A 503 -11.86 17.43 -2.05
CA ARG A 503 -10.45 17.04 -1.90
C ARG A 503 -10.23 15.58 -2.23
N VAL A 504 -8.98 15.26 -2.58
CA VAL A 504 -8.49 13.87 -2.62
C VAL A 504 -7.42 13.73 -1.53
N ILE A 505 -7.61 12.76 -0.63
CA ILE A 505 -6.71 12.51 0.51
C ILE A 505 -6.43 11.01 0.62
N ASP A 506 -5.50 10.51 -0.16
CA ASP A 506 -4.99 9.13 -0.13
C ASP A 506 -3.68 9.01 -0.95
N SER A 507 -3.21 7.80 -1.21
CA SER A 507 -1.96 7.57 -1.97
C SER A 507 -2.01 8.04 -3.43
N SER A 508 -3.19 8.32 -3.98
CA SER A 508 -3.30 8.83 -5.36
C SER A 508 -2.70 10.22 -5.54
N ILE A 509 -2.57 10.99 -4.43
CA ILE A 509 -2.04 12.37 -4.49
C ILE A 509 -0.51 12.44 -4.54
N PHE A 510 0.21 11.36 -4.29
CA PHE A 510 1.67 11.40 -4.26
C PHE A 510 2.23 11.97 -5.57
N PRO A 511 3.10 12.99 -5.54
CA PRO A 511 3.78 13.48 -6.73
C PRO A 511 4.67 12.41 -7.36
N THR A 512 5.39 11.69 -6.48
CA THR A 512 6.19 10.51 -6.78
C THR A 512 5.98 9.47 -5.69
N ILE A 513 6.08 8.19 -6.05
CA ILE A 513 6.00 7.10 -5.08
C ILE A 513 7.20 7.16 -4.12
N PRO A 514 7.01 7.13 -2.77
CA PRO A 514 8.11 7.10 -1.82
C PRO A 514 8.79 5.73 -1.79
N GLY A 515 10.09 5.70 -1.50
CA GLY A 515 10.92 4.50 -1.48
C GLY A 515 10.60 3.56 -0.31
N GLY A 516 9.52 2.78 -0.43
CA GLY A 516 9.07 1.80 0.55
C GLY A 516 7.57 1.54 0.50
N ASN A 517 7.07 0.65 1.40
CA ASN A 517 5.65 0.31 1.43
C ASN A 517 4.78 1.54 1.73
N THR A 518 3.67 1.70 1.01
CA THR A 518 2.89 2.95 0.95
C THR A 518 1.85 3.15 2.07
N THR A 519 1.74 2.22 3.03
CA THR A 519 0.72 2.30 4.08
C THR A 519 0.99 3.40 5.09
N ALA A 520 2.21 3.51 5.64
CA ALA A 520 2.54 4.58 6.59
C ALA A 520 2.48 5.97 5.93
N PRO A 521 3.00 6.18 4.68
CA PRO A 521 2.75 7.40 3.93
C PRO A 521 1.26 7.74 3.75
N SER A 522 0.40 6.75 3.54
CA SER A 522 -1.05 6.97 3.44
C SER A 522 -1.68 7.45 4.75
N TYR A 523 -1.24 6.91 5.89
CA TYR A 523 -1.65 7.43 7.21
C TYR A 523 -1.18 8.87 7.41
N MET A 524 0.07 9.16 7.07
CA MET A 524 0.65 10.50 7.15
C MET A 524 -0.17 11.51 6.34
N VAL A 525 -0.51 11.17 5.10
CA VAL A 525 -1.37 12.01 4.25
C VAL A 525 -2.75 12.23 4.87
N GLY A 526 -3.33 11.19 5.46
CA GLY A 526 -4.62 11.31 6.18
C GLY A 526 -4.55 12.24 7.39
N GLU A 527 -3.51 12.11 8.21
CA GLU A 527 -3.27 12.99 9.38
C GLU A 527 -3.05 14.45 8.98
N LYS A 528 -2.21 14.68 7.96
CA LYS A 528 -1.94 16.03 7.44
C LYS A 528 -3.15 16.61 6.72
N GLY A 529 -3.84 15.83 5.90
CA GLY A 529 -5.07 16.26 5.21
C GLY A 529 -6.17 16.68 6.19
N ALA A 530 -6.33 15.95 7.29
CA ALA A 530 -7.25 16.33 8.36
C ALA A 530 -6.84 17.64 9.04
N ALA A 531 -5.54 17.89 9.26
CA ALA A 531 -5.04 19.15 9.80
C ALA A 531 -5.36 20.32 8.86
N LEU A 532 -5.09 20.17 7.56
CA LEU A 532 -5.40 21.17 6.54
C LEU A 532 -6.90 21.48 6.45
N LEU A 533 -7.77 20.46 6.57
CA LEU A 533 -9.23 20.63 6.63
C LEU A 533 -9.65 21.43 7.87
N ARG A 534 -9.07 21.11 9.04
CA ARG A 534 -9.39 21.81 10.29
C ARG A 534 -8.96 23.28 10.25
N GLU A 535 -7.84 23.59 9.63
CA GLU A 535 -7.40 24.98 9.41
C GLU A 535 -8.38 25.76 8.53
N ASP A 536 -8.90 25.15 7.46
CA ASP A 536 -9.82 25.81 6.52
C ASP A 536 -11.24 25.99 7.10
N TRP A 537 -11.61 25.21 8.15
CA TRP A 537 -12.97 25.19 8.72
C TRP A 537 -13.04 25.48 10.23
N GLN A 538 -12.06 26.22 10.75
CA GLN A 538 -12.05 26.73 12.15
C GLN A 538 -13.18 27.67 12.48
#